data_2d419da7f79ee037bf61cb34fe19a721
#
_entry.id   2d419da7f79ee037bf61cb34fe19a721
#
_cell.length_a   1.000
_cell.length_b   1.000
_cell.length_c   1.000
_cell.angle_alpha   90.00
_cell.angle_beta   90.00
_cell.angle_gamma   90.00
#
_symmetry.space_group_name_H-M   'P 1'
#
loop_
_entity.id
_entity.type
_entity.pdbx_description
1 polymer ?
#
loop_
_entity_poly.entity_id
_entity_poly.type
_entity_poly.pdbx_seq_one_letter_code
_entity_poly.pdbx_strand_id
1 'polypeptide(L)'
;MSNLKDFDWNGFWNDVDYAFESYIGKPVTDEDIKAAEANLGYTLPAAYIELLKNHNGGVVNKNCFINDNRDCVYITGIYGIDRDKKYSLLGEIGNEFWISKVKYPPIGVVVADTISGGHDMIFLDYRECAPIGEPKVVRVDQECDYSITLLADNFGDFIKGLYISIEDITNEEFQELSDAEKVKFLNGQEDIDIKRAMELLII
;
A
#
# COMPACT_ATOMS: atom_id res chain seq x y z
N MET A 1 -0.42 15.20 -10.93
CA MET A 1 -1.20 14.22 -10.16
C MET A 1 -1.18 12.90 -10.92
N SER A 2 -0.62 11.86 -10.34
CA SER A 2 -0.69 10.51 -10.90
C SER A 2 -2.09 9.94 -10.65
N ASN A 3 -2.73 9.36 -11.67
CA ASN A 3 -4.03 8.70 -11.56
C ASN A 3 -3.88 7.20 -11.82
N LEU A 4 -4.89 6.41 -11.45
CA LEU A 4 -4.94 4.96 -11.61
C LEU A 4 -5.98 4.50 -12.64
N LYS A 5 -6.52 5.41 -13.48
CA LYS A 5 -7.59 5.11 -14.44
C LYS A 5 -7.23 3.98 -15.41
N ASP A 6 -5.98 3.96 -15.86
CA ASP A 6 -5.46 2.98 -16.81
C ASP A 6 -4.52 1.95 -16.11
N PHE A 7 -4.59 1.86 -14.78
CA PHE A 7 -3.79 0.90 -14.03
C PHE A 7 -4.33 -0.51 -14.22
N ASP A 8 -3.44 -1.45 -14.54
CA ASP A 8 -3.80 -2.87 -14.64
C ASP A 8 -3.89 -3.50 -13.26
N TRP A 9 -5.11 -3.82 -12.84
CA TRP A 9 -5.42 -4.45 -11.57
C TRP A 9 -5.29 -5.98 -11.59
N ASN A 10 -4.98 -6.60 -12.76
CA ASN A 10 -4.82 -8.05 -12.83
C ASN A 10 -3.69 -8.51 -11.91
N GLY A 11 -3.98 -9.50 -11.07
CA GLY A 11 -3.02 -10.05 -10.13
C GLY A 11 -2.53 -9.07 -9.05
N PHE A 12 -3.13 -7.88 -8.92
CA PHE A 12 -2.73 -6.91 -7.87
C PHE A 12 -3.23 -7.33 -6.49
N TRP A 13 -4.47 -7.82 -6.40
CA TRP A 13 -5.10 -8.22 -5.16
C TRP A 13 -4.96 -9.71 -4.89
N ASN A 14 -4.89 -10.07 -3.61
CA ASN A 14 -4.94 -11.43 -3.09
C ASN A 14 -6.24 -11.65 -2.34
N ASP A 15 -7.28 -12.09 -3.06
CA ASP A 15 -8.64 -12.24 -2.56
C ASP A 15 -8.84 -13.58 -1.83
N VAL A 16 -8.03 -13.83 -0.79
CA VAL A 16 -8.16 -14.99 0.09
C VAL A 16 -9.22 -14.76 1.18
N ASP A 17 -9.69 -15.80 1.83
CA ASP A 17 -10.73 -15.72 2.88
C ASP A 17 -10.40 -14.69 3.95
N TYR A 18 -9.15 -14.63 4.40
CA TYR A 18 -8.69 -13.64 5.36
C TYR A 18 -8.84 -12.19 4.86
N ALA A 19 -8.59 -11.94 3.57
CA ALA A 19 -8.78 -10.61 2.98
C ALA A 19 -10.27 -10.20 3.00
N PHE A 20 -11.18 -11.13 2.63
CA PHE A 20 -12.62 -10.89 2.72
C PHE A 20 -13.11 -10.66 4.15
N GLU A 21 -12.59 -11.39 5.12
CA GLU A 21 -12.98 -11.23 6.52
C GLU A 21 -12.49 -9.90 7.11
N SER A 22 -11.25 -9.51 6.80
CA SER A 22 -10.53 -8.50 7.57
C SER A 22 -10.34 -7.14 6.87
N TYR A 23 -10.27 -7.10 5.53
CA TYR A 23 -9.92 -5.90 4.75
C TYR A 23 -11.01 -5.47 3.77
N ILE A 24 -11.53 -6.43 2.94
CA ILE A 24 -12.34 -6.09 1.78
C ILE A 24 -13.73 -5.65 2.20
N GLY A 25 -14.02 -4.36 2.01
CA GLY A 25 -15.31 -3.77 2.30
C GLY A 25 -16.30 -3.87 1.15
N LYS A 26 -17.52 -3.36 1.39
CA LYS A 26 -18.56 -3.24 0.38
C LYS A 26 -18.15 -2.22 -0.70
N PRO A 27 -18.72 -2.29 -1.91
CA PRO A 27 -18.51 -1.26 -2.94
C PRO A 27 -18.77 0.14 -2.40
N VAL A 28 -17.89 1.09 -2.76
CA VAL A 28 -17.86 2.43 -2.20
C VAL A 28 -18.66 3.41 -3.04
N THR A 29 -19.49 4.24 -2.40
CA THR A 29 -20.18 5.37 -3.01
C THR A 29 -19.44 6.71 -2.77
N ASP A 30 -19.81 7.77 -3.49
CA ASP A 30 -19.26 9.11 -3.25
C ASP A 30 -19.67 9.67 -1.88
N GLU A 31 -20.82 9.25 -1.36
CA GLU A 31 -21.31 9.59 -0.04
C GLU A 31 -20.45 8.93 1.06
N ASP A 32 -20.06 7.67 0.86
CA ASP A 32 -19.17 6.95 1.79
C ASP A 32 -17.79 7.61 1.87
N ILE A 33 -17.25 8.03 0.72
CA ILE A 33 -15.97 8.76 0.65
C ILE A 33 -16.05 10.07 1.43
N LYS A 34 -17.08 10.89 1.18
CA LYS A 34 -17.27 12.16 1.88
C LYS A 34 -17.42 11.97 3.40
N ALA A 35 -18.13 10.93 3.81
CA ALA A 35 -18.30 10.59 5.21
C ALA A 35 -16.98 10.16 5.86
N ALA A 36 -16.15 9.42 5.13
CA ALA A 36 -14.82 9.02 5.58
C ALA A 36 -13.89 10.24 5.71
N GLU A 37 -13.83 11.10 4.71
CA GLU A 37 -13.04 12.34 4.73
C GLU A 37 -13.45 13.25 5.89
N ALA A 38 -14.75 13.42 6.13
CA ALA A 38 -15.25 14.20 7.25
C ALA A 38 -14.85 13.61 8.62
N ASN A 39 -14.79 12.29 8.72
CA ASN A 39 -14.36 11.59 9.95
C ASN A 39 -12.86 11.71 10.17
N LEU A 40 -12.06 11.54 9.11
CA LEU A 40 -10.60 11.60 9.15
C LEU A 40 -10.07 13.03 9.29
N GLY A 41 -10.81 14.03 8.81
CA GLY A 41 -10.38 15.42 8.76
C GLY A 41 -9.43 15.74 7.59
N TYR A 42 -9.34 14.86 6.60
CA TYR A 42 -8.48 14.96 5.42
C TYR A 42 -9.25 14.63 4.16
N THR A 43 -8.95 15.30 3.05
CA THR A 43 -9.43 14.91 1.71
C THR A 43 -8.54 13.79 1.17
N LEU A 44 -9.14 12.70 0.75
CA LEU A 44 -8.39 11.56 0.19
C LEU A 44 -7.89 11.87 -1.23
N PRO A 45 -6.66 11.45 -1.60
CA PRO A 45 -6.14 11.64 -2.95
C PRO A 45 -7.02 10.98 -4.01
N ALA A 46 -7.11 11.61 -5.19
CA ALA A 46 -7.91 11.07 -6.29
C ALA A 46 -7.52 9.62 -6.66
N ALA A 47 -6.23 9.31 -6.67
CA ALA A 47 -5.74 7.97 -6.92
C ALA A 47 -6.20 6.97 -5.85
N TYR A 48 -6.27 7.38 -4.57
CA TYR A 48 -6.79 6.52 -3.52
C TYR A 48 -8.28 6.27 -3.66
N ILE A 49 -9.05 7.31 -4.04
CA ILE A 49 -10.48 7.18 -4.33
C ILE A 49 -10.71 6.24 -5.53
N GLU A 50 -9.87 6.32 -6.57
CA GLU A 50 -9.92 5.39 -7.71
C GLU A 50 -9.67 3.94 -7.27
N LEU A 51 -8.68 3.69 -6.40
CA LEU A 51 -8.45 2.37 -5.80
C LEU A 51 -9.67 1.90 -5.01
N LEU A 52 -10.21 2.72 -4.10
CA LEU A 52 -11.37 2.36 -3.29
C LEU A 52 -12.62 2.01 -4.11
N LYS A 53 -12.84 2.71 -5.23
CA LYS A 53 -13.95 2.44 -6.15
C LYS A 53 -13.74 1.17 -6.98
N ASN A 54 -12.49 0.80 -7.24
CA ASN A 54 -12.16 -0.46 -7.89
C ASN A 54 -12.26 -1.62 -6.89
N HIS A 55 -11.64 -1.45 -5.71
CA HIS A 55 -11.58 -2.45 -4.64
C HIS A 55 -11.47 -1.76 -3.27
N ASN A 56 -12.43 -1.98 -2.40
CA ASN A 56 -12.52 -1.26 -1.11
C ASN A 56 -11.61 -1.87 -0.05
N GLY A 57 -10.30 -1.73 -0.21
CA GLY A 57 -9.27 -2.35 0.63
C GLY A 57 -9.01 -3.80 0.28
N GLY A 58 -7.90 -4.36 0.73
CA GLY A 58 -7.56 -5.75 0.47
C GLY A 58 -6.10 -6.08 0.74
N VAL A 59 -5.80 -7.37 0.77
CA VAL A 59 -4.42 -7.88 0.78
C VAL A 59 -3.85 -7.79 -0.64
N VAL A 60 -2.58 -7.48 -0.77
CA VAL A 60 -1.95 -7.27 -2.08
C VAL A 60 -0.95 -8.38 -2.43
N ASN A 61 -0.95 -8.83 -3.69
CA ASN A 61 0.10 -9.70 -4.22
C ASN A 61 1.36 -8.90 -4.57
N LYS A 62 1.18 -7.70 -5.17
CA LYS A 62 2.29 -6.77 -5.39
C LYS A 62 2.59 -6.06 -4.07
N ASN A 63 3.35 -6.72 -3.23
CA ASN A 63 3.48 -6.43 -1.80
C ASN A 63 4.80 -5.72 -1.42
N CYS A 64 5.73 -5.50 -2.34
CA CYS A 64 7.01 -4.86 -2.06
C CYS A 64 7.13 -3.51 -2.75
N PHE A 65 7.58 -2.50 -2.01
CA PHE A 65 7.97 -1.18 -2.51
C PHE A 65 9.45 -0.94 -2.20
N ILE A 66 10.26 -0.64 -3.22
CA ILE A 66 11.67 -0.26 -3.02
C ILE A 66 11.75 1.26 -2.88
N ASN A 67 12.27 1.71 -1.74
CA ASN A 67 12.55 3.11 -1.48
C ASN A 67 13.86 3.58 -2.16
N ASP A 68 14.18 4.88 -2.05
CA ASP A 68 15.41 5.46 -2.63
C ASP A 68 16.70 4.89 -2.02
N ASN A 69 16.64 4.33 -0.80
CA ASN A 69 17.77 3.66 -0.15
C ASN A 69 17.90 2.18 -0.56
N ARG A 70 17.00 1.72 -1.46
CA ARG A 70 16.90 0.33 -1.93
C ARG A 70 16.44 -0.68 -0.88
N ASP A 71 15.82 -0.20 0.20
CA ASP A 71 15.18 -1.09 1.17
C ASP A 71 13.81 -1.52 0.64
N CYS A 72 13.50 -2.79 0.71
CA CYS A 72 12.18 -3.32 0.41
C CYS A 72 11.24 -3.11 1.60
N VAL A 73 10.15 -2.40 1.37
CA VAL A 73 9.06 -2.22 2.34
C VAL A 73 7.92 -3.15 1.95
N TYR A 74 7.68 -4.17 2.77
CA TYR A 74 6.64 -5.16 2.54
C TYR A 74 5.29 -4.71 3.09
N ILE A 75 4.29 -4.69 2.24
CA ILE A 75 2.91 -4.31 2.54
C ILE A 75 2.06 -5.56 2.69
N THR A 76 1.29 -5.67 3.76
CA THR A 76 0.31 -6.76 3.93
C THR A 76 -0.98 -6.41 3.21
N GLY A 77 -1.57 -5.26 3.53
CA GLY A 77 -2.83 -4.85 2.94
C GLY A 77 -3.01 -3.34 2.89
N ILE A 78 -3.85 -2.91 1.96
CA ILE A 78 -4.28 -1.51 1.80
C ILE A 78 -5.66 -1.37 2.44
N TYR A 79 -5.84 -0.33 3.25
CA TYR A 79 -7.06 -0.11 4.01
C TYR A 79 -8.19 0.44 3.12
N GLY A 80 -9.38 -0.14 3.29
CA GLY A 80 -10.62 0.41 2.74
C GLY A 80 -11.28 1.41 3.69
N ILE A 81 -12.56 1.73 3.44
CA ILE A 81 -13.35 2.65 4.29
C ILE A 81 -14.56 1.98 4.96
N ASP A 82 -14.65 0.66 4.96
CA ASP A 82 -15.76 -0.06 5.59
C ASP A 82 -15.53 -0.19 7.12
N ARG A 83 -16.49 0.28 7.94
CA ARG A 83 -16.40 0.22 9.41
C ARG A 83 -16.50 -1.19 9.98
N ASP A 84 -17.10 -2.11 9.23
CA ASP A 84 -17.27 -3.50 9.64
C ASP A 84 -16.00 -4.34 9.41
N LYS A 85 -14.97 -3.77 8.74
CA LYS A 85 -13.69 -4.42 8.50
C LYS A 85 -12.64 -4.01 9.53
N LYS A 86 -11.92 -5.01 10.04
CA LYS A 86 -10.92 -4.81 11.07
C LYS A 86 -9.82 -3.86 10.61
N TYR A 87 -9.24 -4.14 9.44
CA TYR A 87 -8.19 -3.35 8.81
C TYR A 87 -8.79 -2.44 7.73
N SER A 88 -9.30 -1.32 8.16
CA SER A 88 -9.93 -0.29 7.35
C SER A 88 -9.66 1.07 8.01
N LEU A 89 -9.68 2.16 7.24
CA LEU A 89 -9.46 3.52 7.77
C LEU A 89 -10.35 3.85 8.98
N LEU A 90 -11.59 3.36 8.94
CA LEU A 90 -12.62 3.61 9.96
C LEU A 90 -12.93 2.39 10.81
N GLY A 91 -12.18 1.30 10.65
CA GLY A 91 -12.36 0.03 11.35
C GLY A 91 -11.74 -0.01 12.74
N GLU A 92 -11.81 -1.17 13.37
CA GLU A 92 -11.28 -1.40 14.74
C GLU A 92 -9.77 -1.09 14.81
N ILE A 93 -8.98 -1.57 13.85
CA ILE A 93 -7.53 -1.34 13.72
C ILE A 93 -7.30 -0.29 12.61
N GLY A 94 -8.07 0.78 12.64
CA GLY A 94 -8.02 1.86 11.67
C GLY A 94 -7.19 3.06 12.13
N ASN A 95 -7.38 4.20 11.47
CA ASN A 95 -6.60 5.42 11.72
C ASN A 95 -6.66 5.88 13.20
N GLU A 96 -7.86 5.88 13.81
CA GLU A 96 -8.04 6.25 15.22
C GLU A 96 -7.24 5.35 16.16
N PHE A 97 -7.22 4.03 15.92
CA PHE A 97 -6.44 3.08 16.71
C PHE A 97 -4.95 3.40 16.68
N TRP A 98 -4.38 3.58 15.50
CA TRP A 98 -2.94 3.81 15.33
C TRP A 98 -2.50 5.14 15.94
N ILE A 99 -3.26 6.21 15.73
CA ILE A 99 -2.92 7.54 16.25
C ILE A 99 -3.19 7.63 17.77
N SER A 100 -4.37 7.20 18.23
CA SER A 100 -4.81 7.47 19.61
C SER A 100 -4.38 6.38 20.60
N LYS A 101 -4.27 5.11 20.19
CA LYS A 101 -3.91 3.99 21.07
C LYS A 101 -2.45 3.64 21.00
N VAL A 102 -1.92 3.44 19.78
CA VAL A 102 -0.51 3.06 19.54
C VAL A 102 0.43 4.27 19.58
N LYS A 103 -0.12 5.50 19.42
CA LYS A 103 0.64 6.76 19.49
C LYS A 103 1.55 7.03 18.30
N TYR A 104 1.18 6.54 17.13
CA TYR A 104 1.79 7.03 15.90
C TYR A 104 1.60 8.55 15.76
N PRO A 105 2.55 9.25 15.12
CA PRO A 105 2.45 10.71 14.95
C PRO A 105 1.23 11.07 14.10
N PRO A 106 0.46 12.13 14.48
CA PRO A 106 -0.74 12.55 13.75
C PRO A 106 -0.39 13.36 12.50
N ILE A 107 0.37 12.76 11.59
CA ILE A 107 0.85 13.41 10.35
C ILE A 107 -0.14 13.32 9.19
N GLY A 108 -1.18 12.49 9.33
CA GLY A 108 -2.17 12.25 8.29
C GLY A 108 -2.96 10.96 8.49
N VAL A 109 -3.07 10.16 7.44
CA VAL A 109 -3.93 8.97 7.38
C VAL A 109 -3.10 7.71 7.19
N VAL A 110 -3.29 6.71 8.06
CA VAL A 110 -2.71 5.35 7.89
C VAL A 110 -3.48 4.64 6.78
N VAL A 111 -2.81 4.23 5.71
CA VAL A 111 -3.46 3.65 4.52
C VAL A 111 -3.09 2.20 4.23
N ALA A 112 -2.03 1.70 4.85
CA ALA A 112 -1.64 0.30 4.71
C ALA A 112 -0.85 -0.15 5.95
N ASP A 113 -0.93 -1.43 6.23
CA ASP A 113 -0.06 -2.11 7.18
C ASP A 113 1.04 -2.88 6.46
N THR A 114 2.04 -3.25 7.22
CA THR A 114 3.19 -4.01 6.75
C THR A 114 3.23 -5.38 7.42
N ILE A 115 4.14 -6.23 6.98
CA ILE A 115 4.37 -7.56 7.59
C ILE A 115 4.91 -7.48 9.03
N SER A 116 5.29 -6.28 9.50
CA SER A 116 5.84 -6.05 10.85
C SER A 116 4.82 -6.21 11.98
N GLY A 117 3.53 -6.36 11.64
CA GLY A 117 2.47 -6.48 12.65
C GLY A 117 2.19 -5.19 13.42
N GLY A 118 2.50 -4.04 12.84
CA GLY A 118 2.23 -2.72 13.40
C GLY A 118 3.43 -2.01 14.02
N HIS A 119 4.65 -2.55 13.84
CA HIS A 119 5.88 -1.85 14.21
C HIS A 119 6.24 -0.76 13.20
N ASP A 120 5.80 -0.89 11.96
CA ASP A 120 5.81 0.19 10.97
C ASP A 120 4.52 0.21 10.15
N MET A 121 4.12 1.41 9.71
CA MET A 121 2.87 1.66 9.01
C MET A 121 3.08 2.61 7.84
N ILE A 122 2.21 2.53 6.84
CA ILE A 122 2.24 3.41 5.67
C ILE A 122 1.20 4.50 5.84
N PHE A 123 1.65 5.75 5.67
CA PHE A 123 0.83 6.94 5.85
C PHE A 123 0.72 7.77 4.57
N LEU A 124 -0.42 8.42 4.42
CA LEU A 124 -0.54 9.65 3.65
C LEU A 124 -0.10 10.81 4.56
N ASP A 125 1.01 11.45 4.24
CA ASP A 125 1.60 12.54 5.03
C ASP A 125 1.12 13.90 4.53
N TYR A 126 0.29 14.56 5.33
CA TYR A 126 -0.31 15.85 4.99
C TYR A 126 0.44 17.06 5.56
N ARG A 127 1.60 16.89 6.20
CA ARG A 127 2.32 17.99 6.86
C ARG A 127 2.72 19.10 5.89
N GLU A 128 3.04 18.77 4.64
CA GLU A 128 3.53 19.74 3.65
C GLU A 128 2.44 20.30 2.73
N CYS A 129 1.24 19.69 2.69
CA CYS A 129 0.21 20.05 1.71
C CYS A 129 -1.14 20.49 2.33
N ALA A 130 -1.23 20.56 3.66
CA ALA A 130 -2.48 20.77 4.40
C ALA A 130 -3.57 19.70 4.12
N PRO A 131 -4.67 19.66 4.90
CA PRO A 131 -5.64 18.56 4.85
C PRO A 131 -6.36 18.34 3.52
N ILE A 132 -6.26 19.27 2.58
CA ILE A 132 -6.95 19.23 1.28
C ILE A 132 -5.99 19.09 0.09
N GLY A 133 -4.68 19.00 0.35
CA GLY A 133 -3.65 18.89 -0.68
C GLY A 133 -3.35 17.44 -1.08
N GLU A 134 -2.40 17.26 -1.98
CA GLU A 134 -1.88 15.94 -2.38
C GLU A 134 -0.77 15.51 -1.40
N PRO A 135 -1.00 14.47 -0.57
CA PRO A 135 -0.03 14.02 0.42
C PRO A 135 1.05 13.14 -0.20
N LYS A 136 2.21 13.15 0.41
CA LYS A 136 3.25 12.15 0.17
C LYS A 136 2.88 10.82 0.81
N VAL A 137 3.46 9.72 0.31
CA VAL A 137 3.37 8.41 0.96
C VAL A 137 4.67 8.15 1.70
N VAL A 138 4.55 7.85 2.99
CA VAL A 138 5.69 7.61 3.87
C VAL A 138 5.51 6.35 4.70
N ARG A 139 6.62 5.69 5.04
CA ARG A 139 6.70 4.67 6.10
C ARG A 139 7.03 5.39 7.40
N VAL A 140 6.33 5.02 8.46
CA VAL A 140 6.65 5.46 9.83
C VAL A 140 7.01 4.24 10.65
N ASP A 141 8.21 4.24 11.23
CA ASP A 141 8.79 3.11 11.96
C ASP A 141 8.81 3.38 13.47
N GLN A 142 7.97 2.67 14.23
CA GLN A 142 7.85 2.81 15.68
C GLN A 142 9.13 2.40 16.41
N GLU A 143 9.80 1.37 15.94
CA GLU A 143 11.01 0.86 16.60
C GLU A 143 12.23 1.80 16.43
N CYS A 144 12.17 2.66 15.42
CA CYS A 144 13.15 3.70 15.14
C CYS A 144 12.68 5.09 15.58
N ASP A 145 12.02 5.20 16.74
CA ASP A 145 11.51 6.46 17.32
C ASP A 145 10.58 7.22 16.34
N TYR A 146 9.69 6.48 15.68
CA TYR A 146 8.77 6.98 14.65
C TYR A 146 9.47 7.70 13.49
N SER A 147 10.65 7.23 13.11
CA SER A 147 11.35 7.75 11.95
C SER A 147 10.49 7.65 10.69
N ILE A 148 10.58 8.68 9.85
CA ILE A 148 9.74 8.82 8.66
C ILE A 148 10.59 8.69 7.43
N THR A 149 10.28 7.70 6.59
CA THR A 149 10.95 7.44 5.31
C THR A 149 9.99 7.72 4.16
N LEU A 150 10.38 8.58 3.22
CA LEU A 150 9.62 8.82 1.99
C LEU A 150 9.60 7.55 1.13
N LEU A 151 8.41 7.18 0.66
CA LEU A 151 8.23 6.12 -0.32
C LEU A 151 7.90 6.70 -1.69
N ALA A 152 6.91 7.59 -1.78
CA ALA A 152 6.49 8.20 -3.04
C ALA A 152 5.95 9.62 -2.84
N ASP A 153 6.03 10.46 -3.88
CA ASP A 153 5.53 11.83 -3.85
C ASP A 153 3.99 11.92 -3.86
N ASN A 154 3.29 10.85 -4.21
CA ASN A 154 1.83 10.73 -4.18
C ASN A 154 1.40 9.27 -4.16
N PHE A 155 0.11 9.03 -3.84
CA PHE A 155 -0.43 7.67 -3.73
C PHE A 155 -0.45 6.89 -5.05
N GLY A 156 -0.69 7.55 -6.18
CA GLY A 156 -0.69 6.89 -7.48
C GLY A 156 0.69 6.33 -7.86
N ASP A 157 1.76 7.06 -7.56
CA ASP A 157 3.12 6.62 -7.82
C ASP A 157 3.54 5.50 -6.85
N PHE A 158 3.06 5.55 -5.59
CA PHE A 158 3.23 4.46 -4.64
C PHE A 158 2.62 3.15 -5.15
N ILE A 159 1.35 3.16 -5.60
CA ILE A 159 0.68 1.95 -6.13
C ILE A 159 1.40 1.41 -7.38
N LYS A 160 1.80 2.29 -8.30
CA LYS A 160 2.54 1.89 -9.52
C LYS A 160 3.96 1.38 -9.21
N GLY A 161 4.49 1.77 -8.06
CA GLY A 161 5.79 1.33 -7.57
C GLY A 161 5.79 -0.05 -6.93
N LEU A 162 4.63 -0.58 -6.54
CA LEU A 162 4.51 -1.91 -5.95
C LEU A 162 4.77 -3.02 -6.98
N TYR A 163 5.45 -4.07 -6.56
CA TYR A 163 5.74 -5.27 -7.36
C TYR A 163 5.72 -6.52 -6.47
N ILE A 164 5.75 -7.69 -7.10
CA ILE A 164 5.83 -8.98 -6.39
C ILE A 164 7.28 -9.17 -5.93
N SER A 165 7.48 -9.51 -4.66
CA SER A 165 8.83 -9.83 -4.16
C SER A 165 9.39 -11.09 -4.84
N ILE A 166 10.72 -11.10 -5.03
CA ILE A 166 11.40 -12.27 -5.63
C ILE A 166 11.25 -13.53 -4.78
N GLU A 167 11.11 -13.36 -3.47
CA GLU A 167 10.92 -14.48 -2.54
C GLU A 167 9.54 -15.12 -2.67
N ASP A 168 8.55 -14.34 -3.13
CA ASP A 168 7.16 -14.74 -3.22
C ASP A 168 6.74 -15.15 -4.64
N ILE A 169 7.53 -14.77 -5.68
CA ILE A 169 7.17 -15.09 -7.07
C ILE A 169 7.54 -16.51 -7.45
N THR A 170 6.61 -17.23 -8.02
CA THR A 170 6.87 -18.52 -8.67
C THR A 170 7.53 -18.33 -10.04
N ASN A 171 8.16 -19.39 -10.57
CA ASN A 171 8.75 -19.34 -11.90
C ASN A 171 7.69 -19.07 -12.99
N GLU A 172 6.49 -19.62 -12.84
CA GLU A 172 5.37 -19.44 -13.78
C GLU A 172 4.92 -17.98 -13.78
N GLU A 173 4.66 -17.39 -12.60
CA GLU A 173 4.28 -15.98 -12.47
C GLU A 173 5.37 -15.03 -13.01
N PHE A 174 6.66 -15.33 -12.76
CA PHE A 174 7.74 -14.53 -13.33
C PHE A 174 7.75 -14.56 -14.86
N GLN A 175 7.49 -15.71 -15.47
CA GLN A 175 7.44 -15.84 -16.94
C GLN A 175 6.27 -15.07 -17.56
N GLU A 176 5.17 -14.87 -16.84
CA GLU A 176 4.01 -14.10 -17.28
C GLU A 176 4.24 -12.58 -17.26
N LEU A 177 5.27 -12.09 -16.54
CA LEU A 177 5.63 -10.67 -16.53
C LEU A 177 6.11 -10.22 -17.92
N SER A 178 5.78 -8.98 -18.29
CA SER A 178 6.36 -8.33 -19.48
C SER A 178 7.88 -8.13 -19.31
N ASP A 179 8.61 -7.97 -20.42
CA ASP A 179 10.07 -7.75 -20.38
C ASP A 179 10.44 -6.50 -19.55
N ALA A 180 9.61 -5.44 -19.61
CA ALA A 180 9.82 -4.24 -18.82
C ALA A 180 9.63 -4.48 -17.31
N GLU A 181 8.64 -5.30 -16.92
CA GLU A 181 8.42 -5.69 -15.53
C GLU A 181 9.51 -6.63 -15.03
N LYS A 182 9.97 -7.59 -15.85
CA LYS A 182 11.12 -8.46 -15.53
C LYS A 182 12.37 -7.64 -15.26
N VAL A 183 12.67 -6.65 -16.11
CA VAL A 183 13.82 -5.77 -15.95
C VAL A 183 13.68 -4.93 -14.69
N LYS A 184 12.49 -4.33 -14.43
CA LYS A 184 12.22 -3.55 -13.20
C LYS A 184 12.36 -4.42 -11.96
N PHE A 185 11.81 -5.62 -11.99
CA PHE A 185 11.89 -6.62 -10.94
C PHE A 185 13.34 -6.99 -10.61
N LEU A 186 14.15 -7.33 -11.63
CA LEU A 186 15.54 -7.72 -11.44
C LEU A 186 16.45 -6.56 -11.03
N ASN A 187 16.21 -5.34 -11.53
CA ASN A 187 17.01 -4.16 -11.17
C ASN A 187 16.68 -3.61 -9.77
N GLY A 188 15.50 -3.93 -9.23
CA GLY A 188 15.08 -3.54 -7.90
C GLY A 188 15.76 -4.32 -6.77
N GLN A 189 16.51 -5.37 -7.08
CA GLN A 189 17.07 -6.30 -6.10
C GLN A 189 18.60 -6.15 -6.06
N GLU A 190 19.19 -5.55 -5.02
CA GLU A 190 20.66 -5.45 -4.89
C GLU A 190 21.33 -6.77 -4.49
N ASP A 191 20.65 -7.62 -3.74
CA ASP A 191 21.12 -8.92 -3.28
C ASP A 191 20.33 -10.07 -3.93
N ILE A 192 20.08 -9.98 -5.24
CA ILE A 192 19.58 -11.15 -5.94
C ILE A 192 20.57 -12.30 -5.68
N ASP A 193 20.10 -13.33 -5.02
CA ASP A 193 20.74 -14.63 -5.13
C ASP A 193 20.82 -14.93 -6.64
N ILE A 194 22.02 -14.70 -7.20
CA ILE A 194 22.32 -14.88 -8.63
C ILE A 194 21.80 -16.23 -9.10
N LYS A 195 21.85 -17.24 -8.22
CA LYS A 195 21.30 -18.57 -8.47
C LYS A 195 19.79 -18.52 -8.68
N ARG A 196 19.06 -17.79 -7.84
CA ARG A 196 17.58 -17.66 -7.97
C ARG A 196 17.20 -16.86 -9.20
N ALA A 197 17.92 -15.77 -9.51
CA ALA A 197 17.71 -14.99 -10.73
C ALA A 197 17.97 -15.84 -11.99
N MET A 198 19.01 -16.69 -11.96
CA MET A 198 19.31 -17.60 -13.08
C MET A 198 18.24 -18.69 -13.22
N GLU A 199 17.70 -19.23 -12.12
CA GLU A 199 16.58 -20.18 -12.15
C GLU A 199 15.34 -19.57 -12.82
N LEU A 200 15.04 -18.28 -12.55
CA LEU A 200 13.92 -17.55 -13.15
C LEU A 200 14.12 -17.26 -14.65
N LEU A 201 15.37 -17.15 -15.12
CA LEU A 201 15.72 -16.80 -16.51
C LEU A 201 15.96 -18.01 -17.44
N ILE A 202 16.14 -19.22 -16.89
CA ILE A 202 16.58 -20.42 -17.63
C ILE A 202 15.41 -21.30 -18.12
N ILE A 203 14.16 -20.92 -17.88
CA ILE A 203 13.01 -21.70 -18.37
C ILE A 203 12.52 -21.07 -19.71
#